data_115b6f55ece4aab8724a536e95adc150
#
_entry.id   115b6f55ece4aab8724a536e95adc150
#
_cell.length_a   1.000
_cell.length_b   1.000
_cell.length_c   1.000
_cell.angle_alpha   90.00
_cell.angle_beta   90.00
_cell.angle_gamma   90.00
#
_symmetry.space_group_name_H-M   'P 1'
#
loop_
_entity.id
_entity.type
_entity.pdbx_description
1 polymer ?
#
loop_
_entity_poly.entity_id
_entity_poly.type
_entity_poly.pdbx_seq_one_letter_code
_entity_poly.pdbx_strand_id
1 'polypeptide(L)'
;MTGGGLAEEANCEDLEKVPVGTNPERFFQVGSELPPQEKALLIDFLRENVDVFAWDAYEAPGVDPNFIFHHLNVNPSVTPKKQPPRRPSKEHANAVKEEVMKLKKAGAIKEVFYPEWLANTVVVKKKSRKWRVCVDFTDLNKACPKDPFPMPWINRLVDVIAGHPRMSFLNAFQGYHQIPLAVDDQEKAAFVTPIRNYHYKVMPFGLKNAGSTYQRMMTRIFELQMGKKLKST
;
A
#
# COMPACT_ATOMS: atom_id res chain seq x y z
N MET A 1 3.12 46.01 2.83
CA MET A 1 4.20 45.49 3.69
C MET A 1 4.11 43.98 3.65
N THR A 2 5.03 43.42 2.90
CA THR A 2 5.11 41.99 2.59
C THR A 2 5.89 41.30 3.70
N GLY A 3 5.22 40.51 4.52
CA GLY A 3 5.84 39.59 5.48
C GLY A 3 5.88 38.18 4.88
N GLY A 4 6.86 37.91 4.03
CA GLY A 4 7.19 36.54 3.62
C GLY A 4 7.93 35.83 4.75
N GLY A 5 7.21 35.09 5.58
CA GLY A 5 7.83 34.10 6.46
C GLY A 5 8.37 32.98 5.60
N LEU A 6 9.69 32.88 5.52
CA LEU A 6 10.38 31.68 5.03
C LEU A 6 9.92 30.52 5.92
N ALA A 7 9.23 29.56 5.33
CA ALA A 7 9.01 28.27 5.99
C ALA A 7 10.42 27.67 6.25
N GLU A 8 10.82 27.60 7.52
CA GLU A 8 12.01 26.83 7.89
C GLU A 8 11.83 25.42 7.36
N GLU A 9 12.72 24.99 6.47
CA GLU A 9 12.77 23.59 6.05
C GLU A 9 12.96 22.74 7.30
N ALA A 10 12.03 21.83 7.55
CA ALA A 10 12.13 20.89 8.66
C ALA A 10 13.43 20.10 8.50
N ASN A 11 14.40 20.35 9.36
CA ASN A 11 15.66 19.62 9.39
C ASN A 11 15.35 18.23 9.93
N CYS A 12 15.37 17.22 9.05
CA CYS A 12 15.27 15.83 9.46
C CYS A 12 16.64 15.37 9.98
N GLU A 13 16.68 14.78 11.17
CA GLU A 13 17.90 14.18 11.70
C GLU A 13 18.38 13.02 10.81
N ASP A 14 19.69 12.77 10.81
CA ASP A 14 20.28 11.62 10.14
C ASP A 14 19.85 10.31 10.84
N LEU A 15 19.69 9.26 10.02
CA LEU A 15 19.28 7.95 10.51
C LEU A 15 20.46 6.97 10.44
N GLU A 16 20.69 6.23 11.50
CA GLU A 16 21.63 5.13 11.48
C GLU A 16 20.94 3.78 11.30
N LYS A 17 21.62 2.84 10.66
CA LYS A 17 21.12 1.49 10.44
C LYS A 17 21.51 0.58 11.58
N VAL A 18 20.52 0.01 12.26
CA VAL A 18 20.69 -0.99 13.31
C VAL A 18 20.32 -2.36 12.76
N PRO A 19 21.29 -3.30 12.60
CA PRO A 19 21.01 -4.62 12.03
C PRO A 19 20.03 -5.43 12.87
N VAL A 20 19.18 -6.21 12.18
CA VAL A 20 18.24 -7.15 12.78
C VAL A 20 18.69 -8.57 12.42
N GLY A 21 19.27 -9.27 13.36
CA GLY A 21 19.81 -10.62 13.13
C GLY A 21 21.04 -10.64 12.21
N THR A 22 21.20 -11.72 11.45
CA THR A 22 22.38 -11.96 10.60
C THR A 22 22.24 -11.46 9.14
N ASN A 23 21.01 -11.08 8.72
CA ASN A 23 20.77 -10.61 7.37
C ASN A 23 21.04 -9.10 7.27
N PRO A 24 22.05 -8.64 6.49
CA PRO A 24 22.39 -7.22 6.39
C PRO A 24 21.31 -6.36 5.69
N GLU A 25 20.37 -6.99 4.97
CA GLU A 25 19.24 -6.27 4.36
C GLU A 25 18.10 -5.98 5.34
N ARG A 26 18.13 -6.61 6.52
CA ARG A 26 17.18 -6.39 7.60
C ARG A 26 17.79 -5.46 8.65
N PHE A 27 17.29 -4.24 8.70
CA PHE A 27 17.75 -3.25 9.66
C PHE A 27 16.63 -2.29 10.04
N PHE A 28 16.69 -1.78 11.27
CA PHE A 28 15.92 -0.63 11.67
C PHE A 28 16.67 0.66 11.32
N GLN A 29 15.93 1.74 11.10
CA GLN A 29 16.47 3.08 10.96
C GLN A 29 16.11 3.87 12.22
N VAL A 30 17.11 4.28 12.97
CA VAL A 30 16.96 4.96 14.27
C VAL A 30 17.64 6.32 14.18
N GLY A 31 17.05 7.36 14.77
CA GLY A 31 17.62 8.69 14.80
C GLY A 31 19.03 8.71 15.42
N SER A 32 19.97 9.37 14.74
CA SER A 32 21.37 9.45 15.19
C SER A 32 21.54 10.34 16.43
N GLU A 33 20.66 11.34 16.58
CA GLU A 33 20.73 12.34 17.66
C GLU A 33 19.98 11.93 18.95
N LEU A 34 19.41 10.73 18.98
CA LEU A 34 18.77 10.21 20.20
C LEU A 34 19.77 10.07 21.34
N PRO A 35 19.44 10.47 22.58
CA PRO A 35 20.27 10.19 23.75
C PRO A 35 20.60 8.70 23.86
N PRO A 36 21.85 8.32 24.20
CA PRO A 36 22.30 6.93 24.18
C PRO A 36 21.39 5.95 24.94
N GLN A 37 20.88 6.38 26.09
CA GLN A 37 19.99 5.55 26.92
C GLN A 37 18.63 5.34 26.25
N GLU A 38 18.03 6.40 25.67
CA GLU A 38 16.75 6.30 24.96
C GLU A 38 16.90 5.45 23.70
N LYS A 39 18.03 5.59 22.99
CA LYS A 39 18.36 4.83 21.80
C LYS A 39 18.49 3.34 22.11
N ALA A 40 19.17 2.97 23.19
CA ALA A 40 19.29 1.59 23.64
C ALA A 40 17.91 0.99 23.96
N LEU A 41 17.09 1.68 24.74
CA LEU A 41 15.73 1.24 25.06
C LEU A 41 14.85 1.06 23.81
N LEU A 42 14.95 1.98 22.85
CA LEU A 42 14.21 1.87 21.59
C LEU A 42 14.66 0.65 20.77
N ILE A 43 15.98 0.43 20.68
CA ILE A 43 16.53 -0.71 19.93
C ILE A 43 16.10 -2.03 20.57
N ASP A 44 16.16 -2.14 21.87
CA ASP A 44 15.74 -3.34 22.59
C ASP A 44 14.25 -3.59 22.40
N PHE A 45 13.41 -2.57 22.54
CA PHE A 45 11.98 -2.66 22.26
C PHE A 45 11.69 -3.12 20.80
N LEU A 46 12.41 -2.57 19.80
CA LEU A 46 12.24 -2.98 18.40
C LEU A 46 12.68 -4.43 18.16
N ARG A 47 13.72 -4.90 18.88
CA ARG A 47 14.20 -6.29 18.81
C ARG A 47 13.24 -7.28 19.45
N GLU A 48 12.64 -6.91 20.57
CA GLU A 48 11.64 -7.72 21.26
C GLU A 48 10.36 -7.90 20.43
N ASN A 49 10.07 -6.95 19.54
CA ASN A 49 8.88 -6.94 18.69
C ASN A 49 9.22 -7.11 17.20
N VAL A 50 10.26 -7.85 16.87
CA VAL A 50 10.73 -8.01 15.48
C VAL A 50 9.71 -8.69 14.58
N ASP A 51 8.84 -9.49 15.14
CA ASP A 51 7.76 -10.24 14.47
C ASP A 51 6.65 -9.35 13.88
N VAL A 52 6.52 -8.09 14.35
CA VAL A 52 5.55 -7.14 13.76
C VAL A 52 6.07 -6.46 12.50
N PHE A 53 7.35 -6.65 12.14
CA PHE A 53 7.95 -6.06 10.95
C PHE A 53 8.02 -7.08 9.81
N ALA A 54 7.77 -6.62 8.59
CA ALA A 54 7.90 -7.40 7.37
C ALA A 54 8.92 -6.75 6.42
N TRP A 55 9.86 -7.54 5.93
CA TRP A 55 10.87 -7.11 4.93
C TRP A 55 10.54 -7.63 3.54
N ASP A 56 9.70 -8.66 3.44
CA ASP A 56 9.29 -9.27 2.17
C ASP A 56 7.77 -9.41 2.07
N ALA A 57 7.23 -9.33 0.85
CA ALA A 57 5.78 -9.32 0.60
C ALA A 57 5.03 -10.56 1.10
N TYR A 58 5.73 -11.69 1.21
CA TYR A 58 5.15 -12.94 1.68
C TYR A 58 5.34 -13.18 3.19
N GLU A 59 6.06 -12.31 3.88
CA GLU A 59 6.16 -12.33 5.35
C GLU A 59 4.93 -11.68 6.01
N ALA A 60 4.19 -10.84 5.28
CA ALA A 60 2.94 -10.26 5.77
C ALA A 60 1.81 -11.29 5.67
N PRO A 61 1.19 -11.72 6.79
CA PRO A 61 0.18 -12.80 6.80
C PRO A 61 -1.12 -12.42 6.10
N GLY A 62 -1.33 -11.14 5.80
CA GLY A 62 -2.59 -10.62 5.32
C GLY A 62 -3.64 -10.44 6.43
N VAL A 63 -4.74 -9.80 6.09
CA VAL A 63 -5.86 -9.57 7.00
C VAL A 63 -6.87 -10.70 6.84
N ASP A 64 -7.40 -11.20 7.97
CA ASP A 64 -8.46 -12.22 7.95
C ASP A 64 -9.67 -11.72 7.13
N PRO A 65 -10.12 -12.48 6.11
CA PRO A 65 -11.32 -12.14 5.33
C PRO A 65 -12.57 -11.95 6.19
N ASN A 66 -12.69 -12.62 7.34
CA ASN A 66 -13.81 -12.42 8.26
C ASN A 66 -13.75 -11.05 8.96
N PHE A 67 -12.55 -10.46 9.06
CA PHE A 67 -12.39 -9.14 9.62
C PHE A 67 -12.74 -8.05 8.60
N ILE A 68 -12.17 -8.11 7.39
CA ILE A 68 -12.45 -7.18 6.30
C ILE A 68 -12.00 -7.75 4.96
N PHE A 69 -12.74 -7.43 3.92
CA PHE A 69 -12.35 -7.62 2.52
C PHE A 69 -12.87 -6.46 1.67
N HIS A 70 -12.31 -6.28 0.49
CA HIS A 70 -12.71 -5.22 -0.41
C HIS A 70 -13.74 -5.71 -1.43
N HIS A 71 -14.87 -5.01 -1.51
CA HIS A 71 -15.88 -5.17 -2.55
C HIS A 71 -15.77 -4.09 -3.61
N LEU A 72 -15.89 -4.48 -4.88
CA LEU A 72 -15.94 -3.54 -5.99
C LEU A 72 -17.31 -2.90 -6.14
N ASN A 73 -18.38 -3.59 -5.78
CA ASN A 73 -19.77 -3.17 -5.99
C ASN A 73 -20.02 -2.72 -7.44
N VAL A 74 -19.54 -3.49 -8.40
CA VAL A 74 -19.72 -3.17 -9.83
C VAL A 74 -21.20 -3.12 -10.15
N ASN A 75 -21.65 -2.02 -10.78
CA ASN A 75 -23.03 -1.89 -11.24
C ASN A 75 -23.31 -2.96 -12.31
N PRO A 76 -24.26 -3.88 -12.09
CA PRO A 76 -24.56 -4.98 -13.01
C PRO A 76 -25.12 -4.52 -14.37
N SER A 77 -25.62 -3.28 -14.45
CA SER A 77 -26.10 -2.70 -15.72
C SER A 77 -24.96 -2.24 -16.65
N VAL A 78 -23.71 -2.21 -16.14
CA VAL A 78 -22.55 -1.79 -16.95
C VAL A 78 -21.92 -3.00 -17.62
N THR A 79 -21.88 -2.98 -18.95
CA THR A 79 -21.23 -4.03 -19.74
C THR A 79 -19.74 -4.11 -19.42
N PRO A 80 -19.22 -5.30 -19.08
CA PRO A 80 -17.79 -5.52 -18.88
C PRO A 80 -16.96 -5.08 -20.09
N LYS A 81 -15.76 -4.57 -19.83
CA LYS A 81 -14.88 -4.03 -20.86
C LYS A 81 -13.51 -4.66 -20.83
N LYS A 82 -13.06 -5.11 -22.01
CA LYS A 82 -11.69 -5.55 -22.25
C LYS A 82 -10.95 -4.46 -22.98
N GLN A 83 -9.92 -3.92 -22.36
CA GLN A 83 -9.07 -2.91 -23.01
C GLN A 83 -8.26 -3.56 -24.14
N PRO A 84 -8.11 -2.90 -25.30
CA PRO A 84 -7.23 -3.40 -26.37
C PRO A 84 -5.80 -3.56 -25.85
N PRO A 85 -5.13 -4.70 -26.11
CA PRO A 85 -3.77 -4.93 -25.62
C PRO A 85 -2.79 -3.89 -26.14
N ARG A 86 -2.02 -3.27 -25.26
CA ARG A 86 -0.93 -2.36 -25.61
C ARG A 86 0.34 -3.17 -25.85
N ARG A 87 1.14 -2.79 -26.86
CA ARG A 87 2.46 -3.40 -27.08
C ARG A 87 3.51 -2.69 -26.22
N PRO A 88 4.00 -3.31 -25.15
CA PRO A 88 5.04 -2.70 -24.31
C PRO A 88 6.40 -2.74 -25.03
N SER A 89 7.32 -1.80 -24.71
CA SER A 89 8.72 -1.94 -25.04
C SER A 89 9.34 -3.16 -24.36
N LYS A 90 10.50 -3.62 -24.82
CA LYS A 90 11.21 -4.76 -24.22
C LYS A 90 11.51 -4.55 -22.73
N GLU A 91 11.92 -3.32 -22.35
CA GLU A 91 12.19 -2.94 -20.95
C GLU A 91 10.94 -3.00 -20.10
N HIS A 92 9.83 -2.44 -20.60
CA HIS A 92 8.54 -2.48 -19.90
C HIS A 92 8.02 -3.92 -19.74
N ALA A 93 8.16 -4.74 -20.79
CA ALA A 93 7.78 -6.15 -20.72
C ALA A 93 8.56 -6.92 -19.65
N ASN A 94 9.85 -6.66 -19.51
CA ASN A 94 10.69 -7.26 -18.48
C ASN A 94 10.27 -6.80 -17.08
N ALA A 95 10.04 -5.49 -16.88
CA ALA A 95 9.57 -4.95 -15.61
C ALA A 95 8.23 -5.58 -15.18
N VAL A 96 7.29 -5.77 -16.13
CA VAL A 96 6.02 -6.45 -15.85
C VAL A 96 6.23 -7.91 -15.48
N LYS A 97 7.12 -8.64 -16.16
CA LYS A 97 7.43 -10.04 -15.83
C LYS A 97 7.99 -10.17 -14.40
N GLU A 98 8.94 -9.32 -14.03
CA GLU A 98 9.53 -9.32 -12.69
C GLU A 98 8.48 -9.07 -11.61
N GLU A 99 7.59 -8.08 -11.83
CA GLU A 99 6.52 -7.78 -10.88
C GLU A 99 5.52 -8.93 -10.76
N VAL A 100 5.12 -9.54 -11.87
CA VAL A 100 4.25 -10.73 -11.87
C VAL A 100 4.88 -11.88 -11.08
N MET A 101 6.18 -12.12 -11.21
CA MET A 101 6.88 -13.15 -10.44
C MET A 101 6.81 -12.90 -8.94
N LYS A 102 7.01 -11.64 -8.51
CA LYS A 102 6.87 -11.24 -7.10
C LYS A 102 5.45 -11.44 -6.59
N LEU A 103 4.45 -10.95 -7.33
CA LEU A 103 3.03 -11.08 -6.96
C LEU A 103 2.57 -12.55 -6.91
N LYS A 104 3.07 -13.40 -7.82
CA LYS A 104 2.82 -14.85 -7.78
C LYS A 104 3.43 -15.50 -6.55
N LYS A 105 4.68 -15.18 -6.24
CA LYS A 105 5.39 -15.70 -5.05
C LYS A 105 4.65 -15.30 -3.78
N ALA A 106 4.13 -14.08 -3.72
CA ALA A 106 3.30 -13.58 -2.62
C ALA A 106 1.87 -14.15 -2.60
N GLY A 107 1.45 -14.96 -3.58
CA GLY A 107 0.09 -15.49 -3.67
C GLY A 107 -0.98 -14.42 -3.95
N ALA A 108 -0.58 -13.21 -4.32
CA ALA A 108 -1.46 -12.04 -4.51
C ALA A 108 -2.26 -12.08 -5.81
N ILE A 109 -1.82 -12.87 -6.79
CA ILE A 109 -2.47 -13.00 -8.10
C ILE A 109 -2.66 -14.47 -8.49
N LYS A 110 -3.65 -14.70 -9.37
CA LYS A 110 -3.92 -16.01 -9.99
C LYS A 110 -4.10 -15.84 -11.48
N GLU A 111 -3.72 -16.85 -12.26
CA GLU A 111 -3.95 -16.89 -13.70
C GLU A 111 -5.44 -17.00 -14.02
N VAL A 112 -5.88 -16.29 -15.07
CA VAL A 112 -7.25 -16.31 -15.57
C VAL A 112 -7.28 -16.45 -17.09
N PHE A 113 -8.24 -17.22 -17.63
CA PHE A 113 -8.28 -17.53 -19.05
C PHE A 113 -9.29 -16.68 -19.83
N TYR A 114 -10.49 -16.47 -19.30
CA TYR A 114 -11.59 -15.80 -20.02
C TYR A 114 -12.25 -14.69 -19.18
N PRO A 115 -11.48 -13.72 -18.66
CA PRO A 115 -12.07 -12.68 -17.83
C PRO A 115 -13.02 -11.81 -18.66
N GLU A 116 -14.11 -11.36 -18.04
CA GLU A 116 -15.02 -10.39 -18.66
C GLU A 116 -14.42 -8.97 -18.65
N TRP A 117 -13.83 -8.57 -17.56
CA TRP A 117 -13.07 -7.33 -17.43
C TRP A 117 -11.58 -7.61 -17.67
N LEU A 118 -10.92 -6.76 -18.47
CA LEU A 118 -9.48 -6.91 -18.70
C LEU A 118 -8.82 -5.55 -18.85
N ALA A 119 -7.90 -5.25 -17.94
CA ALA A 119 -7.16 -3.99 -17.89
C ALA A 119 -5.74 -4.14 -18.44
N ASN A 120 -5.15 -3.06 -18.95
CA ASN A 120 -3.75 -3.03 -19.34
C ASN A 120 -2.82 -2.76 -18.15
N THR A 121 -1.61 -3.28 -18.23
CA THR A 121 -0.52 -2.85 -17.35
C THR A 121 0.09 -1.54 -17.85
N VAL A 122 0.45 -0.66 -16.91
CA VAL A 122 1.12 0.62 -17.15
C VAL A 122 2.41 0.66 -16.37
N VAL A 123 3.50 1.03 -17.03
CA VAL A 123 4.83 1.06 -16.41
C VAL A 123 5.31 2.50 -16.31
N VAL A 124 5.66 2.93 -15.09
CA VAL A 124 6.09 4.30 -14.78
C VAL A 124 7.47 4.26 -14.12
N LYS A 125 8.35 5.15 -14.52
CA LYS A 125 9.69 5.28 -13.93
C LYS A 125 9.63 6.12 -12.65
N LYS A 126 10.10 5.58 -11.53
CA LYS A 126 10.22 6.32 -10.26
C LYS A 126 11.39 7.30 -10.31
N LYS A 127 11.42 8.30 -9.42
CA LYS A 127 12.60 9.18 -9.22
C LYS A 127 13.87 8.38 -8.94
N SER A 128 13.78 7.23 -8.27
CA SER A 128 14.87 6.28 -8.01
C SER A 128 15.31 5.46 -9.23
N ARG A 129 14.87 5.80 -10.44
CA ARG A 129 15.08 5.07 -11.71
C ARG A 129 14.51 3.65 -11.76
N LYS A 130 13.93 3.12 -10.68
CA LYS A 130 13.23 1.83 -10.67
C LYS A 130 11.87 1.93 -11.35
N TRP A 131 11.45 0.85 -12.03
CA TRP A 131 10.13 0.77 -12.64
C TRP A 131 9.04 0.50 -11.58
N ARG A 132 7.89 1.14 -11.75
CA ARG A 132 6.66 0.81 -11.04
C ARG A 132 5.67 0.28 -12.06
N VAL A 133 5.16 -0.92 -11.83
CA VAL A 133 4.08 -1.51 -12.63
C VAL A 133 2.75 -1.21 -11.93
N CYS A 134 1.81 -0.66 -12.69
CA CYS A 134 0.45 -0.38 -12.26
C CYS A 134 -0.53 -1.07 -13.20
N VAL A 135 -1.80 -1.16 -12.81
CA VAL A 135 -2.89 -1.65 -13.67
C VAL A 135 -3.89 -0.52 -13.90
N ASP A 136 -4.32 -0.36 -15.14
CA ASP A 136 -5.26 0.68 -15.55
C ASP A 136 -6.71 0.25 -15.31
N PHE A 137 -7.18 0.38 -14.09
CA PHE A 137 -8.55 0.06 -13.73
C PHE A 137 -9.58 1.15 -14.07
N THR A 138 -9.27 2.08 -14.99
CA THR A 138 -10.15 3.22 -15.31
C THR A 138 -11.55 2.78 -15.68
N ASP A 139 -11.70 1.77 -16.55
CA ASP A 139 -13.02 1.32 -17.00
C ASP A 139 -13.79 0.60 -15.89
N LEU A 140 -13.11 -0.27 -15.13
CA LEU A 140 -13.69 -0.93 -13.95
C LEU A 140 -14.13 0.10 -12.90
N ASN A 141 -13.29 1.08 -12.60
CA ASN A 141 -13.58 2.13 -11.63
C ASN A 141 -14.79 2.99 -12.02
N LYS A 142 -15.06 3.18 -13.32
CA LYS A 142 -16.26 3.88 -13.80
C LYS A 142 -17.54 3.10 -13.49
N ALA A 143 -17.46 1.78 -13.50
CA ALA A 143 -18.58 0.90 -13.17
C ALA A 143 -18.85 0.76 -11.67
N CYS A 144 -17.90 1.16 -10.82
CA CYS A 144 -18.05 1.09 -9.36
C CYS A 144 -18.64 2.41 -8.81
N PRO A 145 -19.62 2.38 -7.89
CA PRO A 145 -20.09 3.57 -7.19
C PRO A 145 -18.99 4.13 -6.28
N LYS A 146 -19.08 5.41 -5.94
CA LYS A 146 -18.18 6.02 -4.94
C LYS A 146 -18.66 5.61 -3.55
N ASP A 147 -17.75 5.16 -2.71
CA ASP A 147 -17.98 4.91 -1.30
C ASP A 147 -18.09 6.25 -0.55
N PRO A 148 -19.19 6.51 0.19
CA PRO A 148 -19.37 7.74 0.94
C PRO A 148 -18.58 7.76 2.26
N PHE A 149 -17.76 6.77 2.54
CA PHE A 149 -16.98 6.71 3.78
C PHE A 149 -16.14 7.98 3.97
N PRO A 150 -16.25 8.66 5.12
CA PRO A 150 -15.55 9.91 5.36
C PRO A 150 -14.04 9.65 5.46
N MET A 151 -13.29 10.24 4.52
CA MET A 151 -11.83 10.24 4.61
C MET A 151 -11.37 11.33 5.59
N PRO A 152 -10.32 11.08 6.38
CA PRO A 152 -9.79 12.08 7.29
C PRO A 152 -9.35 13.34 6.55
N TRP A 153 -9.62 14.50 7.15
CA TRP A 153 -9.15 15.78 6.61
C TRP A 153 -7.71 15.99 7.03
N ILE A 154 -6.81 16.12 6.06
CA ILE A 154 -5.36 16.28 6.30
C ILE A 154 -5.07 17.43 7.26
N ASN A 155 -5.74 18.59 7.09
CA ASN A 155 -5.55 19.73 7.98
C ASN A 155 -5.87 19.41 9.43
N ARG A 156 -6.97 18.68 9.70
CA ARG A 156 -7.30 18.23 11.06
C ARG A 156 -6.25 17.28 11.64
N LEU A 157 -5.64 16.44 10.81
CA LEU A 157 -4.56 15.55 11.24
C LEU A 157 -3.32 16.36 11.62
N VAL A 158 -2.95 17.35 10.81
CA VAL A 158 -1.84 18.27 11.11
C VAL A 158 -2.08 19.00 12.43
N ASP A 159 -3.28 19.59 12.64
CA ASP A 159 -3.63 20.29 13.87
C ASP A 159 -3.53 19.39 15.10
N VAL A 160 -3.92 18.14 14.98
CA VAL A 160 -3.87 17.16 16.08
C VAL A 160 -2.44 16.73 16.41
N ILE A 161 -1.56 16.69 15.41
CA ILE A 161 -0.15 16.29 15.57
C ILE A 161 0.67 17.50 16.08
N ALA A 162 0.25 18.71 15.76
CA ALA A 162 0.94 19.92 16.18
C ALA A 162 1.07 20.01 17.72
N GLY A 163 2.23 20.41 18.20
CA GLY A 163 2.53 20.55 19.62
C GLY A 163 3.07 19.28 20.30
N HIS A 164 3.14 18.16 19.61
CA HIS A 164 3.80 16.98 20.14
C HIS A 164 5.32 17.03 19.88
N PRO A 165 6.17 16.91 20.92
CA PRO A 165 7.63 17.01 20.76
C PRO A 165 8.25 15.81 20.02
N ARG A 166 7.53 14.71 19.97
CA ARG A 166 7.97 13.48 19.28
C ARG A 166 6.81 12.80 18.58
N MET A 167 7.08 12.24 17.40
CA MET A 167 6.11 11.52 16.59
C MET A 167 6.73 10.24 16.02
N SER A 168 5.95 9.18 15.94
CA SER A 168 6.32 7.95 15.26
C SER A 168 5.42 7.73 14.07
N PHE A 169 6.03 7.40 12.93
CA PHE A 169 5.32 7.07 11.69
C PHE A 169 5.44 5.59 11.41
N LEU A 170 4.30 4.90 11.38
CA LEU A 170 4.22 3.50 11.02
C LEU A 170 3.65 3.38 9.60
N ASN A 171 4.37 2.67 8.74
CA ASN A 171 3.92 2.37 7.39
C ASN A 171 3.56 0.89 7.31
N ALA A 172 2.30 0.58 7.04
CA ALA A 172 1.88 -0.79 6.82
C ALA A 172 2.51 -1.32 5.52
N PHE A 173 3.41 -2.31 5.66
CA PHE A 173 4.09 -2.92 4.53
C PHE A 173 3.07 -3.51 3.55
N GLN A 174 3.06 -3.03 2.31
CA GLN A 174 2.08 -3.41 1.28
C GLN A 174 0.62 -3.43 1.76
N GLY A 175 0.23 -2.47 2.61
CA GLY A 175 -1.03 -2.49 3.35
C GLY A 175 -2.28 -2.80 2.52
N TYR A 176 -2.34 -2.36 1.27
CA TYR A 176 -3.46 -2.69 0.36
C TYR A 176 -3.46 -4.17 -0.02
N HIS A 177 -2.31 -4.75 -0.31
CA HIS A 177 -2.20 -6.17 -0.65
C HIS A 177 -2.46 -7.12 0.54
N GLN A 178 -2.53 -6.60 1.76
CA GLN A 178 -2.94 -7.39 2.91
C GLN A 178 -4.46 -7.59 3.00
N ILE A 179 -5.24 -6.77 2.28
CA ILE A 179 -6.71 -6.86 2.28
C ILE A 179 -7.15 -7.76 1.13
N PRO A 180 -7.87 -8.86 1.39
CA PRO A 180 -8.39 -9.72 0.32
C PRO A 180 -9.48 -9.01 -0.50
N LEU A 181 -9.57 -9.35 -1.79
CA LEU A 181 -10.73 -9.04 -2.61
C LEU A 181 -11.84 -10.05 -2.35
N ALA A 182 -13.09 -9.60 -2.35
CA ALA A 182 -14.24 -10.48 -2.37
C ALA A 182 -14.10 -11.50 -3.51
N VAL A 183 -14.38 -12.77 -3.23
CA VAL A 183 -14.16 -13.87 -4.19
C VAL A 183 -14.85 -13.60 -5.53
N ASP A 184 -16.08 -13.11 -5.51
CA ASP A 184 -16.90 -12.78 -6.69
C ASP A 184 -16.37 -11.57 -7.47
N ASP A 185 -15.46 -10.80 -6.90
CA ASP A 185 -14.87 -9.61 -7.50
C ASP A 185 -13.45 -9.83 -8.02
N GLN A 186 -12.79 -10.92 -7.63
CA GLN A 186 -11.38 -11.17 -7.98
C GLN A 186 -11.14 -11.15 -9.49
N GLU A 187 -11.95 -11.89 -10.27
CA GLU A 187 -11.79 -11.96 -11.73
C GLU A 187 -12.08 -10.65 -12.44
N LYS A 188 -12.88 -9.75 -11.82
CA LYS A 188 -13.11 -8.40 -12.37
C LYS A 188 -11.86 -7.52 -12.33
N ALA A 189 -10.92 -7.83 -11.42
CA ALA A 189 -9.62 -7.17 -11.33
C ALA A 189 -8.55 -7.85 -12.21
N ALA A 190 -8.94 -8.37 -13.37
CA ALA A 190 -8.02 -9.02 -14.29
C ALA A 190 -7.23 -8.01 -15.12
N PHE A 191 -5.99 -8.39 -15.45
CA PHE A 191 -5.07 -7.58 -16.24
C PHE A 191 -4.23 -8.43 -17.19
N VAL A 192 -3.86 -7.81 -18.33
CA VAL A 192 -3.03 -8.43 -19.35
C VAL A 192 -1.56 -8.18 -19.06
N THR A 193 -0.75 -9.21 -19.31
CA THR A 193 0.72 -9.14 -19.25
C THR A 193 1.32 -9.70 -20.52
N PRO A 194 2.62 -9.51 -20.78
CA PRO A 194 3.27 -10.08 -21.95
C PRO A 194 3.29 -11.61 -22.02
N ILE A 195 2.98 -12.27 -20.91
CA ILE A 195 3.02 -13.75 -20.81
C ILE A 195 1.62 -14.35 -20.74
N ARG A 196 0.76 -13.85 -19.86
CA ARG A 196 -0.59 -14.39 -19.57
C ARG A 196 -1.48 -13.33 -18.95
N ASN A 197 -2.76 -13.64 -18.79
CA ASN A 197 -3.68 -12.83 -18.01
C ASN A 197 -3.72 -13.33 -16.57
N TYR A 198 -3.78 -12.37 -15.66
CA TYR A 198 -3.90 -12.63 -14.21
C TYR A 198 -5.02 -11.78 -13.62
N HIS A 199 -5.56 -12.19 -12.49
CA HIS A 199 -6.40 -11.38 -11.64
C HIS A 199 -5.82 -11.27 -10.22
N TYR A 200 -6.16 -10.21 -9.53
CA TYR A 200 -5.78 -10.05 -8.13
C TYR A 200 -6.71 -10.84 -7.20
N LYS A 201 -6.12 -11.48 -6.19
CA LYS A 201 -6.84 -12.08 -5.04
C LYS A 201 -6.93 -11.11 -3.87
N VAL A 202 -6.07 -10.11 -3.85
CA VAL A 202 -5.95 -9.07 -2.83
C VAL A 202 -6.24 -7.72 -3.47
N MET A 203 -6.52 -6.71 -2.66
CA MET A 203 -6.85 -5.36 -3.12
C MET A 203 -5.60 -4.68 -3.72
N PRO A 204 -5.53 -4.48 -5.05
CA PRO A 204 -4.40 -3.78 -5.68
C PRO A 204 -4.52 -2.27 -5.55
N PHE A 205 -3.43 -1.59 -5.84
CA PHE A 205 -3.45 -0.14 -6.05
C PHE A 205 -4.23 0.22 -7.32
N GLY A 206 -4.92 1.35 -7.29
CA GLY A 206 -5.64 1.90 -8.44
C GLY A 206 -7.13 1.55 -8.48
N LEU A 207 -7.64 0.72 -7.60
CA LEU A 207 -9.08 0.49 -7.46
C LEU A 207 -9.75 1.68 -6.78
N LYS A 208 -10.95 2.03 -7.28
CA LYS A 208 -11.84 2.98 -6.62
C LYS A 208 -12.23 2.44 -5.24
N ASN A 209 -12.32 3.30 -4.25
CA ASN A 209 -12.68 2.96 -2.88
C ASN A 209 -11.66 2.12 -2.08
N ALA A 210 -10.51 1.77 -2.67
CA ALA A 210 -9.46 1.05 -1.93
C ALA A 210 -9.01 1.83 -0.68
N GLY A 211 -8.87 3.16 -0.79
CA GLY A 211 -8.56 4.03 0.34
C GLY A 211 -9.61 3.98 1.44
N SER A 212 -10.89 3.98 1.08
CA SER A 212 -12.00 3.89 2.06
C SER A 212 -11.99 2.56 2.80
N THR A 213 -11.76 1.45 2.09
CA THR A 213 -11.66 0.12 2.72
C THR A 213 -10.46 0.04 3.65
N TYR A 214 -9.31 0.55 3.21
CA TYR A 214 -8.10 0.61 4.05
C TYR A 214 -8.33 1.45 5.30
N GLN A 215 -8.95 2.63 5.17
CA GLN A 215 -9.27 3.50 6.30
C GLN A 215 -10.25 2.83 7.29
N ARG A 216 -11.27 2.11 6.80
CA ARG A 216 -12.16 1.33 7.67
C ARG A 216 -11.40 0.26 8.44
N MET A 217 -10.47 -0.44 7.78
CA MET A 217 -9.60 -1.42 8.43
C MET A 217 -8.80 -0.78 9.56
N MET A 218 -8.10 0.32 9.27
CA MET A 218 -7.28 1.03 10.25
C MET A 218 -8.12 1.54 11.43
N THR A 219 -9.29 2.10 11.15
CA THR A 219 -10.21 2.58 12.21
C THR A 219 -10.63 1.42 13.13
N ARG A 220 -10.98 0.25 12.57
CA ARG A 220 -11.37 -0.92 13.36
C ARG A 220 -10.22 -1.52 14.17
N ILE A 221 -9.02 -1.61 13.58
CA ILE A 221 -7.82 -2.14 14.28
C ILE A 221 -7.47 -1.26 15.49
N PHE A 222 -7.53 0.06 15.31
CA PHE A 222 -7.10 1.02 16.32
C PHE A 222 -8.24 1.67 17.11
N GLU A 223 -9.46 1.15 17.01
CA GLU A 223 -10.67 1.73 17.64
C GLU A 223 -10.46 2.06 19.13
N LEU A 224 -9.90 1.12 19.90
CA LEU A 224 -9.66 1.31 21.34
C LEU A 224 -8.54 2.32 21.67
N GLN A 225 -7.71 2.66 20.69
CA GLN A 225 -6.53 3.53 20.85
C GLN A 225 -6.73 4.89 20.19
N MET A 226 -7.77 5.00 19.32
CA MET A 226 -8.12 6.24 18.65
C MET A 226 -8.48 7.33 19.66
N GLY A 227 -7.93 8.52 19.43
CA GLY A 227 -8.17 9.67 20.30
C GLY A 227 -7.30 9.74 21.56
N LYS A 228 -6.58 8.70 21.93
CA LYS A 228 -5.66 8.70 23.09
C LYS A 228 -4.24 9.12 22.68
N LYS A 229 -3.57 8.30 21.88
CA LYS A 229 -2.18 8.51 21.40
C LYS A 229 -2.02 8.23 19.91
N LEU A 230 -3.00 7.60 19.26
CA LEU A 230 -2.95 7.23 17.86
C LEU A 230 -3.95 8.05 17.05
N LYS A 231 -3.52 8.42 15.85
CA LYS A 231 -4.37 8.97 14.78
C LYS A 231 -4.12 8.13 13.54
N SER A 232 -5.16 7.58 12.93
CA SER A 232 -5.03 6.90 11.65
C SER A 232 -5.26 7.91 10.52
N THR A 233 -4.39 7.89 9.54
CA THR A 233 -4.52 8.64 8.29
C THR A 233 -4.96 7.73 7.17
#